data_3ab4bd24f361fb2cce2538bff3d60f9e
#
_entry.id   3ab4bd24f361fb2cce2538bff3d60f9e
#
_cell.length_a   1.000
_cell.length_b   1.000
_cell.length_c   1.000
_cell.angle_alpha   90.00
_cell.angle_beta   90.00
_cell.angle_gamma   90.00
#
_symmetry.space_group_name_H-M   'P 1'
#
loop_
_entity.id
_entity.type
_entity.pdbx_description
1 polymer ?
#
loop_
_entity_poly.entity_id
_entity_poly.type
_entity_poly.pdbx_seq_one_letter_code
_entity_poly.pdbx_strand_id
1 'polypeptide(L)'
;MHPSPDQAPATPPDQPDQPDVVVERHSEVAVIRLNRPARLNAVTTRSLTDLIAALDACDADDAIRAVVLTGTGRAFCAGADISGGGETFAIDPDQDSGTAPPDTGGLVSLRLFRMTKPVISAINGSAAGVGVTMTLPTDVRIAADNAKFGFVFTRRGLVPEACSSWFLPRVVGISTAVEWTVGGRTIPAAEALERGLVRELLPAERVLPRAIEIAREMTQGTAPVSAALTRQLMWRMLGAPDPEVAHRAESIGIYTRGKSADVRAGVTAFLAKQEPDFPDRVSDGLPDLFS
;
A
#
# COMPACT_ATOMS: atom_id res chain seq x y z
N MET A 1 -29.31 -35.66 22.17
CA MET A 1 -29.55 -34.94 20.92
C MET A 1 -28.70 -33.69 20.97
N HIS A 2 -27.58 -33.68 20.26
CA HIS A 2 -26.79 -32.47 20.09
C HIS A 2 -27.33 -31.71 18.88
N PRO A 3 -27.49 -30.39 18.94
CA PRO A 3 -27.88 -29.61 17.77
C PRO A 3 -26.76 -29.61 16.73
N SER A 4 -27.13 -29.72 15.46
CA SER A 4 -26.26 -29.68 14.30
C SER A 4 -25.46 -28.38 14.24
N PRO A 5 -24.20 -28.41 13.72
CA PRO A 5 -23.41 -27.20 13.59
C PRO A 5 -24.04 -26.22 12.60
N ASP A 6 -24.20 -25.04 13.09
CA ASP A 6 -24.69 -23.80 12.58
C ASP A 6 -24.40 -23.58 11.07
N GLN A 7 -25.49 -23.38 10.33
CA GLN A 7 -25.43 -22.80 9.00
C GLN A 7 -24.98 -21.35 9.16
N ALA A 8 -23.75 -21.06 8.79
CA ALA A 8 -23.29 -19.68 8.65
C ALA A 8 -24.29 -18.93 7.74
N PRO A 9 -24.71 -17.71 8.12
CA PRO A 9 -25.64 -16.94 7.31
C PRO A 9 -25.10 -16.77 5.89
N ALA A 10 -25.93 -17.10 4.90
CA ALA A 10 -25.57 -16.94 3.49
C ALA A 10 -25.10 -15.50 3.24
N THR A 11 -23.90 -15.37 2.72
CA THR A 11 -23.34 -14.06 2.34
C THR A 11 -24.22 -13.45 1.25
N PRO A 12 -24.69 -12.21 1.40
CA PRO A 12 -25.48 -11.56 0.36
C PRO A 12 -24.69 -11.56 -0.96
N PRO A 13 -25.37 -11.73 -2.11
CA PRO A 13 -24.71 -11.71 -3.40
C PRO A 13 -24.00 -10.37 -3.62
N ASP A 14 -22.86 -10.40 -4.32
CA ASP A 14 -22.22 -9.18 -4.83
C ASP A 14 -23.25 -8.43 -5.65
N GLN A 15 -23.32 -7.11 -5.49
CA GLN A 15 -24.12 -6.26 -6.38
C GLN A 15 -23.32 -6.14 -7.70
N PRO A 16 -23.79 -6.77 -8.79
CA PRO A 16 -23.00 -6.94 -10.02
C PRO A 16 -22.64 -5.64 -10.74
N ASP A 17 -23.20 -4.51 -10.31
CA ASP A 17 -23.05 -3.20 -10.98
C ASP A 17 -22.10 -2.22 -10.29
N GLN A 18 -21.46 -2.59 -9.16
CA GLN A 18 -20.51 -1.71 -8.48
C GLN A 18 -19.06 -2.11 -8.77
N PRO A 19 -18.17 -1.13 -9.06
CA PRO A 19 -16.75 -1.42 -9.25
C PRO A 19 -16.12 -1.91 -7.95
N ASP A 20 -15.22 -2.92 -8.06
CA ASP A 20 -14.48 -3.50 -6.94
C ASP A 20 -13.49 -2.50 -6.30
N VAL A 21 -13.10 -1.48 -7.07
CA VAL A 21 -12.21 -0.40 -6.65
C VAL A 21 -12.85 0.94 -7.01
N VAL A 22 -12.93 1.84 -6.04
CA VAL A 22 -13.49 3.19 -6.21
C VAL A 22 -12.43 4.22 -5.87
N VAL A 23 -12.33 5.27 -6.67
CA VAL A 23 -11.43 6.40 -6.42
C VAL A 23 -12.24 7.64 -6.11
N GLU A 24 -11.98 8.25 -4.95
CA GLU A 24 -12.57 9.52 -4.52
C GLU A 24 -11.45 10.57 -4.43
N ARG A 25 -11.78 11.81 -4.77
CA ARG A 25 -10.83 12.92 -4.68
C ARG A 25 -11.15 13.85 -3.52
N HIS A 26 -10.18 14.08 -2.65
CA HIS A 26 -10.24 15.00 -1.51
C HIS A 26 -9.19 16.11 -1.68
N SER A 27 -9.48 17.08 -2.57
CA SER A 27 -8.51 18.10 -3.01
C SER A 27 -7.32 17.46 -3.74
N GLU A 28 -6.10 17.57 -3.22
CA GLU A 28 -4.89 16.95 -3.76
C GLU A 28 -4.65 15.50 -3.30
N VAL A 29 -5.54 14.93 -2.49
CA VAL A 29 -5.42 13.55 -2.00
C VAL A 29 -6.44 12.65 -2.71
N ALA A 30 -5.99 11.57 -3.34
CA ALA A 30 -6.86 10.52 -3.84
C ALA A 30 -7.08 9.46 -2.77
N VAL A 31 -8.32 9.04 -2.56
CA VAL A 31 -8.70 7.91 -1.71
C VAL A 31 -9.12 6.75 -2.60
N ILE A 32 -8.36 5.67 -2.60
CA ILE A 32 -8.68 4.42 -3.30
C ILE A 32 -9.31 3.47 -2.29
N ARG A 33 -10.54 3.02 -2.58
CA ARG A 33 -11.28 2.08 -1.74
C ARG A 33 -11.41 0.72 -2.39
N LEU A 34 -11.05 -0.32 -1.66
CA LEU A 34 -11.51 -1.68 -1.96
C LEU A 34 -13.01 -1.74 -1.64
N ASN A 35 -13.83 -2.11 -2.62
CA ASN A 35 -15.28 -1.91 -2.55
C ASN A 35 -16.09 -3.18 -2.79
N ARG A 36 -15.78 -4.23 -2.04
CA ARG A 36 -16.56 -5.47 -1.95
C ARG A 36 -16.95 -5.74 -0.48
N PRO A 37 -17.71 -4.83 0.19
CA PRO A 37 -17.96 -4.90 1.64
C PRO A 37 -18.74 -6.17 2.05
N ALA A 38 -19.60 -6.71 1.20
CA ALA A 38 -20.30 -7.97 1.43
C ALA A 38 -19.34 -9.18 1.53
N ARG A 39 -18.17 -9.10 0.91
CA ARG A 39 -17.10 -10.10 0.94
C ARG A 39 -15.92 -9.65 1.82
N LEU A 40 -16.13 -8.70 2.74
CA LEU A 40 -15.06 -8.12 3.57
C LEU A 40 -13.87 -7.61 2.74
N ASN A 41 -14.14 -7.09 1.55
CA ASN A 41 -13.17 -6.63 0.57
C ASN A 41 -12.14 -7.71 0.15
N ALA A 42 -12.54 -8.98 0.18
CA ALA A 42 -11.73 -10.05 -0.41
C ALA A 42 -11.49 -9.75 -1.90
N VAL A 43 -10.25 -9.91 -2.35
CA VAL A 43 -9.84 -9.51 -3.69
C VAL A 43 -9.78 -10.68 -4.65
N THR A 44 -10.18 -10.42 -5.88
CA THR A 44 -10.01 -11.29 -7.04
C THR A 44 -8.84 -10.78 -7.90
N THR A 45 -8.41 -11.54 -8.90
CA THR A 45 -7.43 -11.07 -9.90
C THR A 45 -7.91 -9.77 -10.56
N ARG A 46 -9.21 -9.66 -10.86
CA ARG A 46 -9.82 -8.45 -11.41
C ARG A 46 -9.69 -7.27 -10.45
N SER A 47 -10.07 -7.45 -9.18
CA SER A 47 -9.96 -6.38 -8.17
C SER A 47 -8.52 -5.86 -8.04
N LEU A 48 -7.51 -6.75 -8.11
CA LEU A 48 -6.10 -6.37 -8.05
C LEU A 48 -5.64 -5.64 -9.31
N THR A 49 -6.13 -6.04 -10.49
CA THR A 49 -5.87 -5.35 -11.77
C THR A 49 -6.50 -3.95 -11.75
N ASP A 50 -7.75 -3.83 -11.30
CA ASP A 50 -8.45 -2.54 -11.16
C ASP A 50 -7.73 -1.62 -10.16
N LEU A 51 -7.18 -2.17 -9.08
CA LEU A 51 -6.36 -1.43 -8.11
C LEU A 51 -5.08 -0.89 -8.76
N ILE A 52 -4.37 -1.69 -9.56
CA ILE A 52 -3.17 -1.24 -10.30
C ILE A 52 -3.54 -0.09 -11.24
N ALA A 53 -4.63 -0.22 -12.00
CA ALA A 53 -5.09 0.83 -12.90
C ALA A 53 -5.45 2.13 -12.14
N ALA A 54 -6.08 2.02 -10.97
CA ALA A 54 -6.37 3.18 -10.12
C ALA A 54 -5.09 3.85 -9.60
N LEU A 55 -4.09 3.07 -9.20
CA LEU A 55 -2.76 3.58 -8.80
C LEU A 55 -2.04 4.27 -9.96
N ASP A 56 -2.11 3.70 -11.19
CA ASP A 56 -1.53 4.29 -12.40
C ASP A 56 -2.16 5.65 -12.70
N ALA A 57 -3.49 5.73 -12.66
CA ALA A 57 -4.22 6.96 -12.91
C ALA A 57 -3.89 8.05 -11.86
N CYS A 58 -3.84 7.67 -10.58
CA CYS A 58 -3.47 8.60 -9.51
C CYS A 58 -2.01 9.08 -9.63
N ASP A 59 -1.10 8.21 -10.06
CA ASP A 59 0.32 8.55 -10.19
C ASP A 59 0.58 9.48 -11.38
N ALA A 60 -0.19 9.35 -12.46
CA ALA A 60 -0.09 10.18 -13.67
C ALA A 60 -0.74 11.57 -13.52
N ASP A 61 -1.67 11.78 -12.59
CA ASP A 61 -2.38 13.06 -12.41
C ASP A 61 -1.61 13.99 -11.46
N ASP A 62 -0.94 15.01 -11.99
CA ASP A 62 -0.18 16.01 -11.19
C ASP A 62 -1.03 16.76 -10.16
N ALA A 63 -2.35 16.81 -10.33
CA ALA A 63 -3.24 17.42 -9.36
C ALA A 63 -3.46 16.54 -8.12
N ILE A 64 -3.03 15.27 -8.15
CA ILE A 64 -2.97 14.37 -6.99
C ILE A 64 -1.56 14.39 -6.43
N ARG A 65 -1.44 14.66 -5.14
CA ARG A 65 -0.17 14.79 -4.43
C ARG A 65 0.12 13.59 -3.53
N ALA A 66 -0.90 12.90 -3.06
CA ALA A 66 -0.79 11.68 -2.24
C ALA A 66 -1.98 10.76 -2.47
N VAL A 67 -1.81 9.49 -2.12
CA VAL A 67 -2.84 8.45 -2.22
C VAL A 67 -3.09 7.84 -0.83
N VAL A 68 -4.36 7.65 -0.51
CA VAL A 68 -4.81 6.88 0.68
C VAL A 68 -5.51 5.62 0.21
N LEU A 69 -5.06 4.46 0.68
CA LEU A 69 -5.68 3.17 0.41
C LEU A 69 -6.51 2.73 1.62
N THR A 70 -7.78 2.36 1.42
CA THR A 70 -8.69 1.93 2.49
C THR A 70 -9.70 0.89 2.00
N GLY A 71 -10.52 0.34 2.90
CA GLY A 71 -11.62 -0.57 2.57
C GLY A 71 -12.99 0.05 2.84
N THR A 72 -14.00 -0.33 2.07
CA THR A 72 -15.40 0.02 2.34
C THR A 72 -15.96 -0.87 3.44
N GLY A 73 -16.73 -0.31 4.38
CA GLY A 73 -17.41 -1.05 5.45
C GLY A 73 -16.49 -1.42 6.62
N ARG A 74 -16.70 -2.61 7.22
CA ARG A 74 -16.11 -3.00 8.51
C ARG A 74 -14.72 -3.64 8.44
N ALA A 75 -14.22 -3.96 7.26
CA ALA A 75 -12.91 -4.59 7.06
C ALA A 75 -12.09 -3.78 6.07
N PHE A 76 -10.77 -3.83 6.22
CA PHE A 76 -9.87 -3.33 5.19
C PHE A 76 -9.86 -4.30 4.00
N CYS A 77 -9.39 -5.55 4.23
CA CYS A 77 -9.37 -6.59 3.21
C CYS A 77 -9.14 -7.97 3.85
N ALA A 78 -10.03 -8.93 3.60
CA ALA A 78 -9.94 -10.28 4.14
C ALA A 78 -8.92 -11.20 3.43
N GLY A 79 -8.25 -10.70 2.38
CA GLY A 79 -7.31 -11.47 1.58
C GLY A 79 -7.88 -11.88 0.23
N ALA A 80 -7.34 -12.93 -0.37
CA ALA A 80 -7.86 -13.48 -1.61
C ALA A 80 -9.29 -14.01 -1.42
N ASP A 81 -10.13 -13.87 -2.44
CA ASP A 81 -11.45 -14.48 -2.47
C ASP A 81 -11.31 -16.00 -2.67
N ILE A 82 -11.52 -16.74 -1.58
CA ILE A 82 -11.40 -18.20 -1.53
C ILE A 82 -12.74 -18.93 -1.74
N SER A 83 -13.72 -18.26 -2.33
CA SER A 83 -15.03 -18.89 -2.61
C SER A 83 -14.93 -20.08 -3.57
N GLY A 84 -13.85 -20.20 -4.35
CA GLY A 84 -13.52 -21.37 -5.17
C GLY A 84 -13.03 -22.60 -4.40
N GLY A 85 -12.94 -22.53 -3.07
CA GLY A 85 -12.51 -23.67 -2.25
C GLY A 85 -11.02 -24.00 -2.42
N GLY A 86 -10.68 -25.29 -2.33
CA GLY A 86 -9.28 -25.78 -2.39
C GLY A 86 -8.56 -25.49 -3.69
N GLU A 87 -9.29 -25.30 -4.79
CA GLU A 87 -8.74 -25.02 -6.11
C GLU A 87 -8.45 -23.54 -6.36
N THR A 88 -8.73 -22.65 -5.40
CA THR A 88 -8.56 -21.19 -5.56
C THR A 88 -7.14 -20.79 -6.00
N PHE A 89 -6.13 -21.55 -5.59
CA PHE A 89 -4.72 -21.28 -5.92
C PHE A 89 -4.14 -22.29 -6.91
N ALA A 90 -4.94 -23.20 -7.43
CA ALA A 90 -4.51 -24.17 -8.43
C ALA A 90 -4.31 -23.46 -9.78
N ILE A 91 -3.24 -23.81 -10.47
CA ILE A 91 -3.04 -23.41 -11.86
C ILE A 91 -3.78 -24.43 -12.73
N ASP A 92 -4.57 -23.94 -13.67
CA ASP A 92 -5.23 -24.79 -14.67
C ASP A 92 -4.15 -25.58 -15.43
N PRO A 93 -4.17 -26.93 -15.42
CA PRO A 93 -3.17 -27.73 -16.08
C PRO A 93 -3.01 -27.41 -17.58
N ASP A 94 -4.08 -26.96 -18.24
CA ASP A 94 -4.06 -26.58 -19.67
C ASP A 94 -3.37 -25.21 -19.90
N GLN A 95 -3.16 -24.43 -18.82
CA GLN A 95 -2.48 -23.13 -18.82
C GLN A 95 -1.09 -23.21 -18.19
N ASP A 96 -0.69 -24.38 -17.70
CA ASP A 96 0.62 -24.57 -17.09
C ASP A 96 1.71 -24.60 -18.14
N SER A 97 2.41 -23.48 -18.31
CA SER A 97 3.57 -23.35 -19.20
C SER A 97 4.87 -23.93 -18.63
N GLY A 98 4.81 -24.54 -17.44
CA GLY A 98 6.00 -24.99 -16.71
C GLY A 98 6.81 -23.84 -16.08
N THR A 99 6.32 -22.61 -16.20
CA THR A 99 6.94 -21.42 -15.58
C THR A 99 5.93 -20.78 -14.63
N ALA A 100 6.32 -20.55 -13.36
CA ALA A 100 5.44 -19.92 -12.38
C ALA A 100 4.99 -18.53 -12.87
N PRO A 101 3.67 -18.27 -12.99
CA PRO A 101 3.17 -16.95 -13.35
C PRO A 101 3.48 -15.95 -12.21
N PRO A 102 3.60 -14.65 -12.51
CA PRO A 102 3.74 -13.64 -11.49
C PRO A 102 2.54 -13.66 -10.54
N ASP A 103 2.81 -13.66 -9.23
CA ASP A 103 1.80 -13.48 -8.19
C ASP A 103 1.14 -12.11 -8.33
N THR A 104 -0.19 -12.06 -8.47
CA THR A 104 -0.94 -10.81 -8.73
C THR A 104 -0.83 -9.85 -7.55
N GLY A 105 -0.80 -10.35 -6.31
CA GLY A 105 -0.53 -9.54 -5.11
C GLY A 105 0.85 -8.89 -5.17
N GLY A 106 1.84 -9.64 -5.69
CA GLY A 106 3.19 -9.13 -5.95
C GLY A 106 3.22 -7.99 -6.97
N LEU A 107 2.40 -8.07 -8.03
CA LEU A 107 2.29 -6.97 -8.99
C LEU A 107 1.77 -5.68 -8.35
N VAL A 108 0.75 -5.78 -7.46
CA VAL A 108 0.25 -4.63 -6.68
C VAL A 108 1.34 -4.06 -5.77
N SER A 109 2.05 -4.92 -5.04
CA SER A 109 3.12 -4.49 -4.14
C SER A 109 4.26 -3.81 -4.89
N LEU A 110 4.66 -4.34 -6.03
CA LEU A 110 5.66 -3.72 -6.89
C LEU A 110 5.18 -2.39 -7.47
N ARG A 111 3.88 -2.28 -7.81
CA ARG A 111 3.32 -1.01 -8.27
C ARG A 111 3.32 0.05 -7.16
N LEU A 112 2.90 -0.31 -5.96
CA LEU A 112 2.94 0.57 -4.79
C LEU A 112 4.39 1.02 -4.45
N PHE A 113 5.34 0.10 -4.53
CA PHE A 113 6.76 0.41 -4.36
C PHE A 113 7.27 1.43 -5.38
N ARG A 114 6.81 1.35 -6.64
CA ARG A 114 7.20 2.24 -7.75
C ARG A 114 6.42 3.55 -7.81
N MET A 115 5.41 3.76 -6.97
CA MET A 115 4.66 5.02 -6.91
C MET A 115 5.63 6.21 -6.76
N THR A 116 5.32 7.30 -7.44
CA THR A 116 6.04 8.58 -7.30
C THR A 116 5.46 9.43 -6.18
N LYS A 117 4.24 9.15 -5.78
CA LYS A 117 3.50 9.89 -4.74
C LYS A 117 3.47 9.11 -3.42
N PRO A 118 3.45 9.80 -2.27
CA PRO A 118 3.24 9.15 -0.98
C PRO A 118 1.95 8.34 -0.96
N VAL A 119 2.00 7.15 -0.35
CA VAL A 119 0.86 6.27 -0.17
C VAL A 119 0.67 5.95 1.31
N ILE A 120 -0.53 6.20 1.82
CA ILE A 120 -0.93 5.94 3.21
C ILE A 120 -1.96 4.82 3.24
N SER A 121 -1.73 3.77 4.01
CA SER A 121 -2.75 2.76 4.29
C SER A 121 -3.59 3.15 5.50
N ALA A 122 -4.88 3.43 5.25
CA ALA A 122 -5.91 3.66 6.25
C ALA A 122 -6.66 2.36 6.53
N ILE A 123 -6.13 1.55 7.47
CA ILE A 123 -6.61 0.19 7.74
C ILE A 123 -7.81 0.28 8.68
N ASN A 124 -9.00 0.50 8.12
CA ASN A 124 -10.25 0.75 8.83
C ASN A 124 -10.84 -0.48 9.56
N GLY A 125 -10.20 -1.64 9.43
CA GLY A 125 -10.63 -2.90 10.06
C GLY A 125 -9.64 -4.02 9.79
N SER A 126 -10.06 -5.27 9.92
CA SER A 126 -9.15 -6.42 9.78
C SER A 126 -8.55 -6.53 8.38
N ALA A 127 -7.28 -6.98 8.32
CA ALA A 127 -6.51 -7.22 7.12
C ALA A 127 -5.80 -8.59 7.19
N ALA A 128 -5.98 -9.44 6.17
CA ALA A 128 -5.39 -10.79 6.15
C ALA A 128 -4.87 -11.19 4.77
N GLY A 129 -3.86 -12.07 4.72
CA GLY A 129 -3.24 -12.52 3.47
C GLY A 129 -2.78 -11.32 2.63
N VAL A 130 -3.14 -11.30 1.33
CA VAL A 130 -2.83 -10.16 0.43
C VAL A 130 -3.37 -8.83 0.97
N GLY A 131 -4.43 -8.84 1.78
CA GLY A 131 -4.99 -7.64 2.39
C GLY A 131 -4.03 -6.94 3.36
N VAL A 132 -3.18 -7.67 4.08
CA VAL A 132 -2.15 -7.08 4.92
C VAL A 132 -0.84 -6.91 4.15
N THR A 133 -0.45 -7.87 3.30
CA THR A 133 0.84 -7.82 2.62
C THR A 133 0.94 -6.69 1.60
N MET A 134 -0.16 -6.34 0.90
CA MET A 134 -0.18 -5.19 0.00
C MET A 134 0.01 -3.83 0.71
N THR A 135 -0.18 -3.76 2.04
CA THR A 135 0.06 -2.51 2.78
C THR A 135 1.53 -2.28 3.12
N LEU A 136 2.37 -3.32 3.04
CA LEU A 136 3.78 -3.24 3.45
C LEU A 136 4.61 -2.23 2.65
N PRO A 137 4.44 -2.09 1.31
CA PRO A 137 5.14 -1.09 0.51
C PRO A 137 4.53 0.33 0.59
N THR A 138 3.50 0.58 1.41
CA THR A 138 3.00 1.94 1.64
C THR A 138 3.84 2.68 2.66
N ASP A 139 3.90 4.00 2.55
CA ASP A 139 4.85 4.82 3.33
C ASP A 139 4.44 4.97 4.80
N VAL A 140 3.13 5.08 5.04
CA VAL A 140 2.56 5.14 6.39
C VAL A 140 1.38 4.18 6.49
N ARG A 141 1.30 3.45 7.60
CA ARG A 141 0.16 2.58 7.95
C ARG A 141 -0.41 3.03 9.28
N ILE A 142 -1.72 3.32 9.30
CA ILE A 142 -2.50 3.56 10.52
C ILE A 142 -3.69 2.62 10.53
N ALA A 143 -4.20 2.26 11.69
CA ALA A 143 -5.23 1.24 11.77
C ALA A 143 -6.31 1.55 12.80
N ALA A 144 -7.46 0.91 12.62
CA ALA A 144 -8.48 0.84 13.66
C ALA A 144 -7.96 0.08 14.88
N ASP A 145 -8.32 0.53 16.07
CA ASP A 145 -7.91 -0.06 17.34
C ASP A 145 -8.44 -1.49 17.56
N ASN A 146 -9.53 -1.82 16.88
CA ASN A 146 -10.14 -3.15 16.85
C ASN A 146 -9.69 -4.02 15.65
N ALA A 147 -8.76 -3.54 14.81
CA ALA A 147 -8.27 -4.28 13.65
C ALA A 147 -7.51 -5.54 14.08
N LYS A 148 -7.56 -6.55 13.21
CA LYS A 148 -6.80 -7.79 13.37
C LYS A 148 -6.02 -8.04 12.09
N PHE A 149 -4.77 -8.46 12.24
CA PHE A 149 -3.88 -8.75 11.13
C PHE A 149 -3.59 -10.25 11.05
N GLY A 150 -3.43 -10.77 9.85
CA GLY A 150 -3.16 -12.19 9.66
C GLY A 150 -2.25 -12.50 8.48
N PHE A 151 -1.02 -12.97 8.77
CA PHE A 151 -0.11 -13.56 7.77
C PHE A 151 -0.35 -15.08 7.73
N VAL A 152 -1.51 -15.49 7.25
CA VAL A 152 -2.11 -16.82 7.48
C VAL A 152 -1.70 -17.91 6.45
N PHE A 153 -0.65 -17.67 5.68
CA PHE A 153 -0.23 -18.50 4.54
C PHE A 153 0.05 -19.95 4.95
N THR A 154 0.92 -20.17 5.92
CA THR A 154 1.31 -21.51 6.39
C THR A 154 0.15 -22.33 6.92
N ARG A 155 -0.85 -21.68 7.52
CA ARG A 155 -2.09 -22.36 7.97
C ARG A 155 -2.97 -22.84 6.82
N ARG A 156 -2.67 -22.45 5.59
CA ARG A 156 -3.34 -22.87 4.36
C ARG A 156 -2.43 -23.65 3.43
N GLY A 157 -1.23 -24.06 3.90
CA GLY A 157 -0.27 -24.76 3.08
C GLY A 157 0.42 -23.90 2.02
N LEU A 158 0.34 -22.57 2.18
CA LEU A 158 0.96 -21.61 1.27
C LEU A 158 2.21 -20.97 1.88
N VAL A 159 2.99 -20.32 1.05
CA VAL A 159 4.12 -19.46 1.44
C VAL A 159 3.72 -17.99 1.36
N PRO A 160 4.47 -17.06 2.00
CA PRO A 160 4.28 -15.63 1.85
C PRO A 160 4.31 -15.18 0.40
N GLU A 161 3.45 -14.21 0.04
CA GLU A 161 3.27 -13.63 -1.30
C GLU A 161 3.39 -12.11 -1.26
N ALA A 162 3.09 -11.41 -2.37
CA ALA A 162 3.06 -9.95 -2.47
C ALA A 162 4.38 -9.29 -2.04
N CYS A 163 5.51 -9.94 -2.32
CA CYS A 163 6.83 -9.47 -1.90
C CYS A 163 6.98 -9.30 -0.37
N SER A 164 6.08 -9.88 0.42
CA SER A 164 6.08 -9.72 1.87
C SER A 164 7.33 -10.29 2.54
N SER A 165 7.97 -11.30 1.97
CA SER A 165 9.27 -11.81 2.44
C SER A 165 10.40 -10.77 2.34
N TRP A 166 10.27 -9.77 1.46
CA TRP A 166 11.21 -8.66 1.36
C TRP A 166 10.79 -7.48 2.25
N PHE A 167 9.50 -7.10 2.24
CA PHE A 167 9.03 -5.92 2.95
C PHE A 167 8.85 -6.14 4.45
N LEU A 168 8.20 -7.24 4.88
CA LEU A 168 7.84 -7.43 6.29
C LEU A 168 9.03 -7.41 7.24
N PRO A 169 10.16 -8.10 6.97
CA PRO A 169 11.33 -8.05 7.86
C PRO A 169 11.93 -6.63 7.99
N ARG A 170 11.74 -5.79 6.98
CA ARG A 170 12.21 -4.39 7.00
C ARG A 170 11.29 -3.48 7.80
N VAL A 171 10.03 -3.88 7.94
CA VAL A 171 9.02 -3.11 8.71
C VAL A 171 9.05 -3.50 10.19
N VAL A 172 9.05 -4.81 10.52
CA VAL A 172 8.88 -5.30 11.90
C VAL A 172 10.10 -6.03 12.45
N GLY A 173 11.18 -6.12 11.69
CA GLY A 173 12.36 -6.93 12.01
C GLY A 173 12.18 -8.42 11.71
N ILE A 174 13.31 -9.13 11.49
CA ILE A 174 13.28 -10.51 11.00
C ILE A 174 12.61 -11.48 11.98
N SER A 175 12.88 -11.34 13.29
CA SER A 175 12.33 -12.28 14.29
C SER A 175 10.81 -12.21 14.35
N THR A 176 10.24 -11.00 14.37
CA THR A 176 8.77 -10.78 14.35
C THR A 176 8.18 -11.27 13.03
N ALA A 177 8.83 -10.98 11.91
CA ALA A 177 8.37 -11.42 10.59
C ALA A 177 8.27 -12.95 10.50
N VAL A 178 9.29 -13.67 10.94
CA VAL A 178 9.31 -15.15 10.97
C VAL A 178 8.26 -15.69 11.94
N GLU A 179 8.20 -15.16 13.17
CA GLU A 179 7.17 -15.57 14.15
C GLU A 179 5.77 -15.46 13.59
N TRP A 180 5.43 -14.31 12.99
CA TRP A 180 4.09 -14.07 12.47
C TRP A 180 3.74 -14.91 11.24
N THR A 181 4.70 -15.04 10.31
CA THR A 181 4.44 -15.75 9.04
C THR A 181 4.47 -17.27 9.20
N VAL A 182 5.37 -17.82 9.99
CA VAL A 182 5.45 -19.27 10.27
C VAL A 182 4.29 -19.69 11.19
N GLY A 183 4.01 -18.91 12.24
CA GLY A 183 2.92 -19.23 13.18
C GLY A 183 1.53 -19.00 12.58
N GLY A 184 1.38 -18.06 11.65
CA GLY A 184 0.12 -17.75 10.96
C GLY A 184 -1.02 -17.37 11.90
N ARG A 185 -0.73 -16.87 13.11
CA ARG A 185 -1.74 -16.47 14.09
C ARG A 185 -2.36 -15.12 13.76
N THR A 186 -3.48 -14.85 14.37
CA THR A 186 -4.08 -13.51 14.36
C THR A 186 -3.28 -12.59 15.29
N ILE A 187 -2.95 -11.40 14.80
CA ILE A 187 -2.19 -10.36 15.47
C ILE A 187 -3.16 -9.24 15.82
N PRO A 188 -3.34 -8.89 17.10
CA PRO A 188 -4.18 -7.76 17.50
C PRO A 188 -3.53 -6.42 17.14
N ALA A 189 -4.34 -5.37 16.98
CA ALA A 189 -3.88 -4.02 16.62
C ALA A 189 -2.80 -3.49 17.58
N ALA A 190 -2.97 -3.73 18.90
CA ALA A 190 -2.01 -3.28 19.91
C ALA A 190 -0.61 -3.88 19.69
N GLU A 191 -0.52 -5.17 19.34
CA GLU A 191 0.75 -5.82 19.02
C GLU A 191 1.32 -5.29 17.69
N ALA A 192 0.46 -5.06 16.70
CA ALA A 192 0.88 -4.48 15.42
C ALA A 192 1.50 -3.07 15.61
N LEU A 193 0.97 -2.27 16.53
CA LEU A 193 1.55 -0.99 16.92
C LEU A 193 2.89 -1.17 17.65
N GLU A 194 2.93 -2.04 18.67
CA GLU A 194 4.15 -2.32 19.46
C GLU A 194 5.32 -2.77 18.57
N ARG A 195 5.04 -3.61 17.55
CA ARG A 195 6.04 -4.15 16.62
C ARG A 195 6.31 -3.27 15.40
N GLY A 196 5.67 -2.11 15.29
CA GLY A 196 5.92 -1.15 14.22
C GLY A 196 5.26 -1.48 12.86
N LEU A 197 4.33 -2.45 12.81
CA LEU A 197 3.56 -2.70 11.60
C LEU A 197 2.69 -1.49 11.25
N VAL A 198 2.08 -0.86 12.26
CA VAL A 198 1.31 0.36 12.13
C VAL A 198 1.86 1.45 13.06
N ARG A 199 1.72 2.70 12.65
CA ARG A 199 2.25 3.86 13.38
C ARG A 199 1.29 4.36 14.47
N GLU A 200 -0.02 4.21 14.25
CA GLU A 200 -1.06 4.83 15.07
C GLU A 200 -2.31 3.95 15.08
N LEU A 201 -3.01 3.91 16.23
CA LEU A 201 -4.32 3.26 16.38
C LEU A 201 -5.38 4.30 16.72
N LEU A 202 -6.55 4.17 16.11
CA LEU A 202 -7.66 5.11 16.23
C LEU A 202 -9.00 4.35 16.22
N PRO A 203 -10.09 4.95 16.73
CA PRO A 203 -11.43 4.47 16.41
C PRO A 203 -11.64 4.37 14.90
N ALA A 204 -12.32 3.33 14.43
CA ALA A 204 -12.40 2.99 13.00
C ALA A 204 -12.86 4.17 12.11
N GLU A 205 -13.81 4.96 12.58
CA GLU A 205 -14.36 6.14 11.89
C GLU A 205 -13.34 7.31 11.78
N ARG A 206 -12.29 7.29 12.59
CA ARG A 206 -11.24 8.31 12.58
C ARG A 206 -10.04 7.96 11.71
N VAL A 207 -9.91 6.69 11.29
CA VAL A 207 -8.74 6.20 10.54
C VAL A 207 -8.63 6.91 9.20
N LEU A 208 -9.69 6.97 8.39
CA LEU A 208 -9.62 7.63 7.09
C LEU A 208 -9.40 9.15 7.17
N PRO A 209 -10.13 9.91 8.01
CA PRO A 209 -9.84 11.33 8.21
C PRO A 209 -8.37 11.58 8.58
N ARG A 210 -7.82 10.81 9.53
CA ARG A 210 -6.42 10.94 9.95
C ARG A 210 -5.41 10.61 8.84
N ALA A 211 -5.69 9.60 8.02
CA ALA A 211 -4.85 9.28 6.86
C ALA A 211 -4.80 10.43 5.84
N ILE A 212 -5.94 11.10 5.60
CA ILE A 212 -5.99 12.28 4.71
C ILE A 212 -5.20 13.44 5.32
N GLU A 213 -5.28 13.66 6.65
CA GLU A 213 -4.46 14.66 7.33
C GLU A 213 -2.97 14.37 7.16
N ILE A 214 -2.52 13.13 7.42
CA ILE A 214 -1.13 12.71 7.22
C ILE A 214 -0.69 12.93 5.76
N ALA A 215 -1.54 12.58 4.78
CA ALA A 215 -1.25 12.78 3.37
C ALA A 215 -0.99 14.26 3.06
N ARG A 216 -1.80 15.17 3.61
CA ARG A 216 -1.62 16.61 3.47
C ARG A 216 -0.36 17.10 4.19
N GLU A 217 -0.13 16.67 5.43
CA GLU A 217 1.09 16.98 6.19
C GLU A 217 2.37 16.62 5.42
N MET A 218 2.35 15.50 4.68
CA MET A 218 3.50 15.03 3.87
C MET A 218 3.70 15.84 2.58
N THR A 219 2.67 16.49 2.06
CA THR A 219 2.71 17.13 0.73
C THR A 219 2.57 18.65 0.76
N GLN A 220 2.04 19.22 1.82
CA GLN A 220 1.88 20.66 1.94
C GLN A 220 3.23 21.37 1.93
N GLY A 221 3.38 22.38 1.07
CA GLY A 221 4.61 23.19 0.95
C GLY A 221 5.83 22.40 0.44
N THR A 222 5.63 21.21 -0.17
CA THR A 222 6.72 20.39 -0.72
C THR A 222 6.72 20.41 -2.25
N ALA A 223 7.92 20.43 -2.85
CA ALA A 223 8.08 20.32 -4.30
C ALA A 223 7.73 18.90 -4.79
N PRO A 224 6.80 18.75 -5.76
CA PRO A 224 6.31 17.44 -6.21
C PRO A 224 7.40 16.49 -6.68
N VAL A 225 8.29 17.00 -7.53
CA VAL A 225 9.39 16.22 -8.11
C VAL A 225 10.40 15.79 -7.03
N SER A 226 10.72 16.69 -6.11
CA SER A 226 11.64 16.36 -5.00
C SER A 226 11.03 15.36 -4.03
N ALA A 227 9.72 15.44 -3.74
CA ALA A 227 9.03 14.47 -2.92
C ALA A 227 9.03 13.07 -3.56
N ALA A 228 8.76 13.00 -4.87
CA ALA A 228 8.80 11.73 -5.63
C ALA A 228 10.19 11.08 -5.60
N LEU A 229 11.25 11.85 -5.86
CA LEU A 229 12.63 11.36 -5.83
C LEU A 229 13.06 10.95 -4.43
N THR A 230 12.69 11.72 -3.41
CA THR A 230 12.97 11.39 -2.00
C THR A 230 12.32 10.06 -1.61
N ARG A 231 11.03 9.86 -1.96
CA ARG A 231 10.34 8.59 -1.71
C ARG A 231 11.07 7.42 -2.36
N GLN A 232 11.45 7.55 -3.63
CA GLN A 232 12.17 6.50 -4.35
C GLN A 232 13.55 6.22 -3.75
N LEU A 233 14.29 7.25 -3.35
CA LEU A 233 15.57 7.08 -2.66
C LEU A 233 15.41 6.29 -1.37
N MET A 234 14.47 6.67 -0.49
CA MET A 234 14.25 5.96 0.77
C MET A 234 13.95 4.48 0.55
N TRP A 235 13.00 4.16 -0.35
CA TRP A 235 12.62 2.77 -0.59
C TRP A 235 13.72 1.94 -1.27
N ARG A 236 14.39 2.48 -2.29
CA ARG A 236 15.40 1.71 -3.05
C ARG A 236 16.68 1.49 -2.24
N MET A 237 17.05 2.44 -1.40
CA MET A 237 18.26 2.32 -0.58
C MET A 237 18.13 1.30 0.56
N LEU A 238 16.93 0.86 0.93
CA LEU A 238 16.76 -0.24 1.87
C LEU A 238 17.40 -1.58 1.42
N GLY A 239 17.62 -1.76 0.13
CA GLY A 239 18.27 -2.94 -0.45
C GLY A 239 19.69 -2.69 -0.95
N ALA A 240 20.23 -1.49 -0.78
CA ALA A 240 21.57 -1.14 -1.24
C ALA A 240 22.64 -1.90 -0.45
N PRO A 241 23.71 -2.40 -1.10
CA PRO A 241 24.75 -3.17 -0.44
C PRO A 241 25.67 -2.32 0.45
N ASP A 242 25.77 -1.01 0.16
CA ASP A 242 26.61 -0.07 0.89
C ASP A 242 26.10 1.37 0.74
N PRO A 243 26.53 2.32 1.60
CA PRO A 243 26.10 3.71 1.56
C PRO A 243 26.63 4.49 0.34
N GLU A 244 27.64 4.01 -0.39
CA GLU A 244 28.16 4.67 -1.58
C GLU A 244 27.14 4.65 -2.72
N VAL A 245 26.28 3.62 -2.77
CA VAL A 245 25.15 3.55 -3.72
C VAL A 245 24.19 4.72 -3.46
N ALA A 246 23.86 4.99 -2.20
CA ALA A 246 23.01 6.10 -1.81
C ALA A 246 23.71 7.43 -2.15
N HIS A 247 25.00 7.59 -1.82
CA HIS A 247 25.76 8.80 -2.10
C HIS A 247 25.79 9.14 -3.59
N ARG A 248 25.96 8.16 -4.49
CA ARG A 248 25.92 8.37 -5.94
C ARG A 248 24.53 8.86 -6.39
N ALA A 249 23.47 8.17 -5.98
CA ALA A 249 22.09 8.53 -6.34
C ALA A 249 21.71 9.92 -5.82
N GLU A 250 22.05 10.24 -4.58
CA GLU A 250 21.82 11.55 -3.95
C GLU A 250 22.61 12.65 -4.65
N SER A 251 23.86 12.40 -5.05
CA SER A 251 24.70 13.34 -5.79
C SER A 251 24.08 13.70 -7.15
N ILE A 252 23.54 12.72 -7.87
CA ILE A 252 22.79 12.97 -9.12
C ILE A 252 21.53 13.79 -8.81
N GLY A 253 20.81 13.44 -7.74
CA GLY A 253 19.61 14.15 -7.30
C GLY A 253 19.89 15.63 -6.98
N ILE A 254 20.89 15.92 -6.17
CA ILE A 254 21.30 17.29 -5.82
C ILE A 254 21.76 18.06 -7.07
N TYR A 255 22.56 17.42 -7.94
CA TYR A 255 23.03 18.07 -9.16
C TYR A 255 21.90 18.44 -10.12
N THR A 256 20.95 17.51 -10.33
CA THR A 256 19.82 17.73 -11.25
C THR A 256 18.80 18.70 -10.67
N ARG A 257 18.41 18.52 -9.41
CA ARG A 257 17.44 19.41 -8.75
C ARG A 257 18.01 20.80 -8.49
N GLY A 258 19.30 20.92 -8.19
CA GLY A 258 19.96 22.20 -8.00
C GLY A 258 19.83 23.17 -9.18
N LYS A 259 19.53 22.68 -10.38
CA LYS A 259 19.30 23.48 -11.60
C LYS A 259 17.82 23.76 -11.87
N SER A 260 16.91 23.17 -11.11
CA SER A 260 15.46 23.22 -11.33
C SER A 260 14.85 24.58 -11.00
N ALA A 261 13.67 24.83 -11.55
CA ALA A 261 12.86 25.99 -11.18
C ALA A 261 12.35 25.89 -9.73
N ASP A 262 12.05 24.68 -9.25
CA ASP A 262 11.59 24.42 -7.88
C ASP A 262 12.61 24.87 -6.83
N VAL A 263 13.90 24.58 -7.01
CA VAL A 263 14.94 25.00 -6.04
C VAL A 263 15.00 26.51 -5.95
N ARG A 264 14.94 27.24 -7.09
CA ARG A 264 14.91 28.70 -7.10
C ARG A 264 13.66 29.23 -6.39
N ALA A 265 12.50 28.68 -6.71
CA ALA A 265 11.23 29.06 -6.08
C ALA A 265 11.26 28.82 -4.57
N GLY A 266 11.65 27.61 -4.13
CA GLY A 266 11.70 27.23 -2.73
C GLY A 266 12.65 28.07 -1.91
N VAL A 267 13.90 28.31 -2.39
CA VAL A 267 14.89 29.13 -1.70
C VAL A 267 14.43 30.59 -1.62
N THR A 268 13.88 31.14 -2.72
CA THR A 268 13.37 32.53 -2.74
C THR A 268 12.23 32.71 -1.73
N ALA A 269 11.25 31.80 -1.74
CA ALA A 269 10.11 31.84 -0.82
C ALA A 269 10.56 31.72 0.65
N PHE A 270 11.50 30.81 0.93
CA PHE A 270 12.07 30.66 2.28
C PHE A 270 12.71 31.95 2.80
N LEU A 271 13.56 32.60 2.00
CA LEU A 271 14.22 33.87 2.36
C LEU A 271 13.20 35.01 2.54
N ALA A 272 12.13 35.00 1.73
CA ALA A 272 11.05 35.97 1.82
C ALA A 272 10.01 35.65 2.92
N LYS A 273 10.12 34.49 3.61
CA LYS A 273 9.13 33.99 4.59
C LYS A 273 7.73 33.87 3.99
N GLN A 274 7.64 33.35 2.78
CA GLN A 274 6.40 33.12 2.03
C GLN A 274 6.23 31.65 1.73
N GLU A 275 4.99 31.23 1.42
CA GLU A 275 4.72 29.90 0.91
C GLU A 275 5.31 29.74 -0.50
N PRO A 276 6.00 28.62 -0.78
CA PRO A 276 6.57 28.36 -2.10
C PRO A 276 5.49 27.93 -3.10
N ASP A 277 5.64 28.37 -4.35
CA ASP A 277 4.91 27.82 -5.50
C ASP A 277 5.93 27.07 -6.39
N PHE A 278 5.74 25.74 -6.51
CA PHE A 278 6.65 24.86 -7.21
C PHE A 278 6.16 24.57 -8.64
N PRO A 279 6.85 25.06 -9.69
CA PRO A 279 6.38 24.93 -11.06
C PRO A 279 6.65 23.57 -11.71
N ASP A 280 7.63 22.79 -11.22
CA ASP A 280 8.00 21.52 -11.86
C ASP A 280 6.93 20.45 -11.59
N ARG A 281 6.68 19.59 -12.59
CA ARG A 281 5.66 18.52 -12.53
C ARG A 281 6.30 17.14 -12.63
N VAL A 282 5.70 16.17 -11.96
CA VAL A 282 6.14 14.77 -12.04
C VAL A 282 5.90 14.20 -13.44
N SER A 283 4.81 14.60 -14.11
CA SER A 283 4.47 14.18 -15.47
C SER A 283 5.47 14.64 -16.55
N ASP A 284 6.26 15.70 -16.29
CA ASP A 284 7.30 16.16 -17.21
C ASP A 284 8.53 15.23 -17.23
N GLY A 285 8.54 14.22 -16.35
CA GLY A 285 9.60 13.23 -16.23
C GLY A 285 10.51 13.47 -15.01
N LEU A 286 10.93 12.36 -14.42
CA LEU A 286 11.87 12.36 -13.30
C LEU A 286 13.30 12.11 -13.80
N PRO A 287 14.32 12.77 -13.24
CA PRO A 287 15.69 12.37 -13.50
C PRO A 287 15.95 10.94 -13.02
N ASP A 288 16.70 10.18 -13.80
CA ASP A 288 17.14 8.85 -13.37
C ASP A 288 18.28 8.98 -12.35
N LEU A 289 18.01 8.59 -11.12
CA LEU A 289 18.98 8.61 -10.02
C LEU A 289 19.74 7.28 -9.87
N PHE A 290 19.31 6.24 -10.58
CA PHE A 290 19.69 4.85 -10.29
C PHE A 290 20.36 4.13 -11.47
N SER A 291 20.61 4.85 -12.57
CA SER A 291 21.35 4.34 -13.75
C SER A 291 22.85 4.18 -13.48
#